data_0efc83cf8f25447e070de032b504a57d
#
_entry.id   0efc83cf8f25447e070de032b504a57d
#
_cell.length_a   1.000
_cell.length_b   1.000
_cell.length_c   1.000
_cell.angle_alpha   90.00
_cell.angle_beta   90.00
_cell.angle_gamma   90.00
#
_symmetry.space_group_name_H-M   'P 1'
#
loop_
_entity.id
_entity.type
_entity.pdbx_description
1 polymer ?
#
loop_
_entity_poly.entity_id
_entity_poly.type
_entity_poly.pdbx_seq_one_letter_code
_entity_poly.pdbx_strand_id
1 'polypeptide(L)'
;MEQEVVIGLVKKKGENYGWKILGWGGKNYSGTKIGPKWKPGFTRAIQYWVPSIATSAITIYKGKEFKEWNGHALVTSLKNKSLIKLAFNDLSNVKEETIFKNKIGRIRDIQVHPANGKIYFLAGDALWLMKKN
;
A
#
# COMPACT_ATOMS: atom_id res chain seq x y z
N MET A 1 0.90 -19.44 -7.09
CA MET A 1 -0.23 -18.61 -6.64
C MET A 1 0.08 -17.15 -6.90
N GLU A 2 -0.73 -16.50 -7.69
CA GLU A 2 -0.67 -15.04 -7.79
C GLU A 2 -1.43 -14.47 -6.60
N GLN A 3 -0.71 -14.24 -5.51
CA GLN A 3 -1.27 -13.57 -4.35
C GLN A 3 -1.70 -12.16 -4.73
N GLU A 4 -2.71 -11.69 -4.07
CA GLU A 4 -3.22 -10.33 -4.16
C GLU A 4 -3.06 -9.60 -2.83
N VAL A 5 -3.00 -8.28 -2.89
CA VAL A 5 -3.04 -7.43 -1.72
C VAL A 5 -3.97 -6.26 -1.99
N VAL A 6 -4.76 -5.92 -1.00
CA VAL A 6 -5.76 -4.84 -1.08
C VAL A 6 -5.58 -3.85 0.04
N ILE A 7 -5.91 -2.60 -0.23
CA ILE A 7 -6.07 -1.54 0.77
C ILE A 7 -7.54 -1.16 0.80
N GLY A 8 -8.14 -1.23 1.97
CA GLY A 8 -9.50 -0.81 2.25
C GLY A 8 -9.56 0.33 3.25
N LEU A 9 -10.67 1.05 3.27
CA LEU A 9 -10.99 2.03 4.29
C LEU A 9 -12.14 1.49 5.14
N VAL A 10 -11.90 1.30 6.43
CA VAL A 10 -12.94 0.90 7.37
C VAL A 10 -13.78 2.12 7.74
N LYS A 11 -15.01 2.18 7.22
CA LYS A 11 -15.97 3.27 7.49
C LYS A 11 -17.00 2.90 8.55
N LYS A 12 -17.36 1.62 8.64
CA LYS A 12 -18.39 1.11 9.53
C LYS A 12 -17.90 -0.17 10.22
N LYS A 13 -18.40 -0.42 11.42
CA LYS A 13 -18.22 -1.70 12.09
C LYS A 13 -18.86 -2.83 11.28
N GLY A 14 -18.16 -3.95 11.11
CA GLY A 14 -18.66 -5.14 10.43
C GLY A 14 -18.61 -5.09 8.90
N GLU A 15 -17.88 -4.17 8.29
CA GLU A 15 -17.66 -4.20 6.84
C GLU A 15 -16.97 -5.49 6.41
N ASN A 16 -17.43 -6.05 5.28
CA ASN A 16 -16.88 -7.27 4.71
C ASN A 16 -16.19 -6.98 3.38
N TYR A 17 -14.89 -7.20 3.32
CA TYR A 17 -14.05 -6.98 2.14
C TYR A 17 -13.93 -8.22 1.23
N GLY A 18 -14.71 -9.28 1.52
CA GLY A 18 -14.86 -10.42 0.63
C GLY A 18 -13.81 -11.52 0.77
N TRP A 19 -13.12 -11.62 1.92
CA TRP A 19 -12.18 -12.71 2.19
C TRP A 19 -12.76 -14.08 1.79
N LYS A 20 -11.98 -14.90 1.10
CA LYS A 20 -12.29 -16.19 0.46
C LYS A 20 -13.23 -16.15 -0.76
N ILE A 21 -13.93 -15.03 -1.02
CA ILE A 21 -14.93 -14.94 -2.09
C ILE A 21 -14.45 -14.11 -3.25
N LEU A 22 -13.85 -12.93 -2.94
CA LEU A 22 -13.30 -12.03 -3.95
C LEU A 22 -11.84 -12.37 -4.22
N GLY A 23 -11.45 -12.39 -5.47
CA GLY A 23 -10.09 -12.73 -5.91
C GLY A 23 -9.39 -11.60 -6.65
N TRP A 24 -9.98 -10.41 -6.70
CA TRP A 24 -9.40 -9.18 -7.30
C TRP A 24 -8.59 -9.38 -8.60
N GLY A 25 -8.69 -10.59 -9.21
CA GLY A 25 -7.97 -10.99 -10.40
C GLY A 25 -6.84 -12.00 -10.14
N GLY A 26 -6.65 -12.43 -8.88
CA GLY A 26 -5.67 -13.44 -8.51
C GLY A 26 -6.01 -14.84 -9.01
N LYS A 27 -4.99 -15.69 -9.09
CA LYS A 27 -5.09 -17.09 -9.52
C LYS A 27 -4.47 -18.03 -8.51
N ASN A 28 -5.03 -19.21 -8.41
CA ASN A 28 -4.47 -20.36 -7.68
C ASN A 28 -3.20 -20.89 -8.36
N TYR A 29 -2.47 -21.78 -7.70
CA TYR A 29 -1.33 -22.48 -8.29
C TYR A 29 -1.69 -23.27 -9.55
N SER A 30 -2.94 -23.76 -9.64
CA SER A 30 -3.47 -24.43 -10.83
C SER A 30 -3.80 -23.50 -12.01
N GLY A 31 -3.62 -22.18 -11.85
CA GLY A 31 -3.99 -21.17 -12.83
C GLY A 31 -5.47 -20.78 -12.83
N THR A 32 -6.30 -21.46 -12.03
CA THR A 32 -7.73 -21.15 -11.90
C THR A 32 -7.93 -19.83 -11.14
N LYS A 33 -8.95 -19.06 -11.50
CA LYS A 33 -9.30 -17.81 -10.80
C LYS A 33 -9.73 -18.11 -9.37
N ILE A 34 -9.28 -17.30 -8.41
CA ILE A 34 -9.67 -17.41 -7.00
C ILE A 34 -11.13 -16.99 -6.81
N GLY A 35 -11.59 -15.96 -7.52
CA GLY A 35 -12.95 -15.47 -7.44
C GLY A 35 -13.16 -14.22 -8.33
N PRO A 36 -14.37 -13.63 -8.32
CA PRO A 36 -14.62 -12.39 -9.05
C PRO A 36 -13.81 -11.24 -8.45
N LYS A 37 -13.52 -10.23 -9.25
CA LYS A 37 -12.83 -9.01 -8.76
C LYS A 37 -13.66 -8.28 -7.70
N TRP A 38 -14.97 -8.25 -7.88
CA TRP A 38 -15.91 -7.66 -6.95
C TRP A 38 -17.33 -8.16 -7.23
N LYS A 39 -18.19 -8.13 -6.21
CA LYS A 39 -19.65 -8.33 -6.34
C LYS A 39 -20.41 -7.54 -5.29
N PRO A 40 -21.72 -7.27 -5.49
CA PRO A 40 -22.56 -6.61 -4.50
C PRO A 40 -22.54 -7.30 -3.13
N GLY A 41 -22.69 -6.53 -2.06
CA GLY A 41 -22.66 -7.02 -0.68
C GLY A 41 -21.27 -6.97 -0.01
N PHE A 42 -20.22 -6.59 -0.76
CA PHE A 42 -18.88 -6.43 -0.22
C PHE A 42 -18.38 -5.00 -0.34
N THR A 43 -17.58 -4.58 0.63
CA THR A 43 -16.92 -3.27 0.60
C THR A 43 -15.82 -3.27 -0.46
N ARG A 44 -15.78 -2.24 -1.30
CA ARG A 44 -14.74 -2.12 -2.34
C ARG A 44 -13.40 -1.77 -1.71
N ALA A 45 -12.35 -2.41 -2.21
CA ALA A 45 -10.99 -1.94 -1.96
C ALA A 45 -10.77 -0.55 -2.62
N ILE A 46 -9.94 0.27 -1.97
CA ILE A 46 -9.51 1.57 -2.51
C ILE A 46 -8.40 1.36 -3.54
N GLN A 47 -7.48 0.45 -3.25
CA GLN A 47 -6.37 0.08 -4.12
C GLN A 47 -6.08 -1.41 -3.98
N TYR A 48 -5.59 -2.03 -5.04
CA TYR A 48 -5.17 -3.43 -5.02
C TYR A 48 -4.05 -3.68 -6.03
N TRP A 49 -3.23 -4.69 -5.75
CA TRP A 49 -2.17 -5.15 -6.64
C TRP A 49 -2.27 -6.64 -6.89
N VAL A 50 -2.29 -7.02 -8.17
CA VAL A 50 -2.28 -8.41 -8.66
C VAL A 50 -1.29 -8.50 -9.81
N PRO A 51 -0.19 -9.24 -9.68
CA PRO A 51 0.24 -9.98 -8.48
C PRO A 51 0.61 -9.06 -7.31
N SER A 52 0.55 -9.60 -6.10
CA SER A 52 0.92 -8.89 -4.88
C SER A 52 2.35 -8.35 -4.95
N ILE A 53 2.51 -7.11 -4.53
CA ILE A 53 3.81 -6.46 -4.32
C ILE A 53 4.42 -6.82 -2.96
N ALA A 54 3.74 -7.63 -2.16
CA ALA A 54 4.07 -7.93 -0.77
C ALA A 54 4.22 -6.65 0.06
N THR A 55 3.12 -5.95 0.29
CA THR A 55 3.08 -4.76 1.15
C THR A 55 3.56 -5.11 2.55
N SER A 56 4.37 -4.25 3.14
CA SER A 56 4.94 -4.44 4.47
C SER A 56 4.41 -3.47 5.50
N ALA A 57 4.24 -2.21 5.11
CA ALA A 57 3.70 -1.19 5.99
C ALA A 57 2.94 -0.12 5.19
N ILE A 58 2.05 0.58 5.88
CA ILE A 58 1.31 1.72 5.38
C ILE A 58 1.27 2.81 6.45
N THR A 59 1.44 4.05 6.05
CA THR A 59 1.25 5.22 6.91
C THR A 59 0.61 6.35 6.14
N ILE A 60 -0.20 7.17 6.80
CA ILE A 60 -0.69 8.42 6.22
C ILE A 60 0.33 9.50 6.55
N TYR A 61 0.89 10.11 5.51
CA TYR A 61 1.88 11.15 5.70
C TYR A 61 1.26 12.39 6.35
N LYS A 62 1.92 12.87 7.39
CA LYS A 62 1.66 14.15 8.03
C LYS A 62 2.98 14.76 8.49
N GLY A 63 3.40 15.87 7.86
CA GLY A 63 4.68 16.44 8.20
C GLY A 63 5.01 17.74 7.44
N LYS A 64 6.12 18.34 7.80
CA LYS A 64 6.60 19.59 7.24
C LYS A 64 7.59 19.41 6.10
N GLU A 65 8.25 18.27 6.03
CA GLU A 65 9.33 17.97 5.07
C GLU A 65 8.78 17.84 3.64
N PHE A 66 7.71 17.07 3.46
CA PHE A 66 7.04 16.84 2.17
C PHE A 66 5.60 17.36 2.25
N LYS A 67 5.42 18.68 2.36
CA LYS A 67 4.10 19.30 2.61
C LYS A 67 3.03 18.87 1.60
N GLU A 68 3.43 18.66 0.36
CA GLU A 68 2.59 18.22 -0.75
C GLU A 68 2.09 16.77 -0.60
N TRP A 69 2.64 16.01 0.34
CA TRP A 69 2.23 14.63 0.61
C TRP A 69 1.27 14.50 1.81
N ASN A 70 0.97 15.62 2.48
CA ASN A 70 0.05 15.57 3.62
C ASN A 70 -1.30 14.96 3.22
N GLY A 71 -1.75 13.95 3.98
CA GLY A 71 -2.97 13.19 3.72
C GLY A 71 -2.82 12.03 2.73
N HIS A 72 -1.69 11.90 2.04
CA HIS A 72 -1.43 10.77 1.16
C HIS A 72 -0.98 9.53 1.95
N ALA A 73 -1.35 8.33 1.48
CA ALA A 73 -0.81 7.11 2.04
C ALA A 73 0.55 6.78 1.42
N LEU A 74 1.48 6.38 2.26
CA LEU A 74 2.78 5.84 1.88
C LEU A 74 2.77 4.34 2.15
N VAL A 75 3.01 3.54 1.13
CA VAL A 75 2.98 2.08 1.16
C VAL A 75 4.34 1.54 0.80
N THR A 76 4.85 0.65 1.63
CA THR A 76 6.14 -0.01 1.38
C THR A 76 5.96 -1.44 0.92
N SER A 77 6.94 -1.96 0.18
CA SER A 77 6.89 -3.27 -0.44
C SER A 77 8.17 -4.07 -0.22
N LEU A 78 8.00 -5.32 0.16
CA LEU A 78 9.09 -6.29 0.26
C LEU A 78 9.52 -6.83 -1.10
N LYS A 79 8.55 -7.22 -1.94
CA LYS A 79 8.83 -7.84 -3.25
C LYS A 79 9.37 -6.83 -4.25
N ASN A 80 8.70 -5.69 -4.39
CA ASN A 80 9.11 -4.63 -5.31
C ASN A 80 10.22 -3.74 -4.73
N LYS A 81 10.53 -3.86 -3.43
CA LYS A 81 11.56 -3.04 -2.73
C LYS A 81 11.31 -1.54 -3.00
N SER A 82 10.07 -1.10 -2.83
CA SER A 82 9.61 0.22 -3.26
C SER A 82 8.88 0.99 -2.18
N LEU A 83 8.92 2.30 -2.31
CA LEU A 83 7.99 3.23 -1.68
C LEU A 83 6.99 3.69 -2.72
N ILE A 84 5.71 3.48 -2.43
CA ILE A 84 4.59 3.90 -3.26
C ILE A 84 3.79 4.95 -2.50
N LYS A 85 3.46 6.05 -3.16
CA LYS A 85 2.57 7.08 -2.66
C LYS A 85 1.21 6.93 -3.32
N LEU A 86 0.14 6.93 -2.51
CA LEU A 86 -1.24 6.95 -2.97
C LEU A 86 -1.84 8.31 -2.61
N ALA A 87 -2.11 9.11 -3.63
CA ALA A 87 -2.80 10.38 -3.49
C ALA A 87 -4.31 10.15 -3.66
N PHE A 88 -5.08 10.60 -2.68
CA PHE A 88 -6.54 10.49 -2.68
C PHE A 88 -7.14 11.85 -3.05
N ASN A 89 -7.65 12.00 -4.26
CA ASN A 89 -8.51 13.14 -4.61
C ASN A 89 -9.91 12.90 -4.05
N ASP A 90 -10.37 11.67 -4.19
CA ASP A 90 -11.50 11.07 -3.50
C ASP A 90 -11.24 9.56 -3.35
N LEU A 91 -12.13 8.83 -2.66
CA LEU A 91 -11.94 7.39 -2.42
C LEU A 91 -12.19 6.52 -3.66
N SER A 92 -12.69 7.09 -4.75
CA SER A 92 -12.91 6.41 -6.03
C SER A 92 -11.79 6.66 -7.04
N ASN A 93 -10.95 7.66 -6.80
CA ASN A 93 -9.89 8.08 -7.70
C ASN A 93 -8.56 8.21 -6.94
N VAL A 94 -7.81 7.13 -6.90
CA VAL A 94 -6.50 7.04 -6.25
C VAL A 94 -5.40 7.14 -7.30
N LYS A 95 -4.54 8.14 -7.17
CA LYS A 95 -3.34 8.27 -8.00
C LYS A 95 -2.17 7.58 -7.33
N GLU A 96 -1.67 6.53 -7.98
CA GLU A 96 -0.47 5.82 -7.56
C GLU A 96 0.79 6.45 -8.15
N GLU A 97 1.82 6.62 -7.34
CA GLU A 97 3.14 7.07 -7.76
C GLU A 97 4.22 6.25 -7.04
N THR A 98 5.10 5.62 -7.80
CA THR A 98 6.30 4.98 -7.23
C THR A 98 7.38 6.04 -6.99
N ILE A 99 7.66 6.35 -5.73
CA ILE A 99 8.66 7.35 -5.33
C ILE A 99 10.07 6.83 -5.59
N PHE A 100 10.33 5.57 -5.19
CA PHE A 100 11.56 4.86 -5.57
C PHE A 100 11.35 3.33 -5.55
N LYS A 101 12.25 2.63 -6.26
CA LYS A 101 12.27 1.17 -6.36
C LYS A 101 13.70 0.67 -6.39
N ASN A 102 13.97 -0.45 -5.70
CA ASN A 102 15.28 -1.15 -5.66
C ASN A 102 16.47 -0.30 -5.16
N LYS A 103 16.25 0.75 -4.35
CA LYS A 103 17.33 1.61 -3.85
C LYS A 103 17.89 1.17 -2.50
N ILE A 104 17.04 0.69 -1.60
CA ILE A 104 17.43 0.39 -0.20
C ILE A 104 17.12 -1.06 0.22
N GLY A 105 16.81 -1.94 -0.74
CA GLY A 105 16.44 -3.33 -0.47
C GLY A 105 14.98 -3.52 -0.06
N ARG A 106 14.68 -4.63 0.61
CA ARG A 106 13.33 -4.97 1.08
C ARG A 106 12.94 -4.07 2.24
N ILE A 107 11.95 -3.24 2.04
CA ILE A 107 11.49 -2.30 3.06
C ILE A 107 10.50 -3.03 3.98
N ARG A 108 10.79 -3.05 5.28
CA ARG A 108 9.99 -3.75 6.29
C ARG A 108 9.03 -2.85 7.01
N ASP A 109 9.44 -1.61 7.27
CA ASP A 109 8.64 -0.63 7.99
C ASP A 109 8.93 0.78 7.53
N ILE A 110 8.00 1.70 7.81
CA ILE A 110 8.08 3.12 7.51
C ILE A 110 7.53 3.93 8.68
N GLN A 111 8.24 4.96 9.10
CA GLN A 111 7.80 5.88 10.14
C GLN A 111 8.04 7.33 9.71
N VAL A 112 7.07 8.18 10.00
CA VAL A 112 7.18 9.63 9.79
C VAL A 112 7.49 10.29 11.12
N HIS A 113 8.59 11.04 11.19
CA HIS A 113 8.97 11.72 12.41
C HIS A 113 7.97 12.84 12.74
N PRO A 114 7.33 12.82 13.92
CA PRO A 114 6.18 13.69 14.22
C PRO A 114 6.53 15.19 14.27
N ALA A 115 7.75 15.55 14.65
CA ALA A 115 8.15 16.96 14.77
C ALA A 115 8.61 17.58 13.44
N ASN A 116 9.31 16.83 12.58
CA ASN A 116 9.95 17.39 11.37
C ASN A 116 9.42 16.81 10.05
N GLY A 117 8.70 15.68 10.08
CA GLY A 117 8.14 15.06 8.88
C GLY A 117 9.14 14.27 8.03
N LYS A 118 10.38 14.09 8.49
CA LYS A 118 11.34 13.22 7.83
C LYS A 118 10.86 11.78 7.89
N ILE A 119 11.21 10.99 6.89
CA ILE A 119 10.71 9.61 6.76
C ILE A 119 11.87 8.64 7.02
N TYR A 120 11.62 7.69 7.91
CA TYR A 120 12.55 6.63 8.25
C TYR A 120 12.04 5.30 7.73
N PHE A 121 12.96 4.49 7.22
CA PHE A 121 12.68 3.14 6.73
C PHE A 121 13.57 2.13 7.43
N LEU A 122 12.99 1.01 7.81
CA LEU A 122 13.74 -0.19 8.17
C LEU A 122 13.82 -1.07 6.93
N ALA A 123 15.01 -1.15 6.32
CA ALA A 123 15.21 -1.91 5.08
C ALA A 123 16.59 -2.55 5.03
N GLY A 124 16.64 -3.83 4.65
CA GLY A 124 17.85 -4.63 4.78
C GLY A 124 18.29 -4.70 6.25
N ASP A 125 19.53 -4.36 6.51
CA ASP A 125 20.14 -4.34 7.85
C ASP A 125 20.39 -2.91 8.36
N ALA A 126 19.68 -1.93 7.80
CA ALA A 126 19.91 -0.52 8.06
C ALA A 126 18.62 0.28 8.30
N LEU A 127 18.78 1.35 9.05
CA LEU A 127 17.81 2.43 9.18
C LEU A 127 18.15 3.51 8.16
N TRP A 128 17.22 3.80 7.28
CA TRP A 128 17.36 4.79 6.21
C TRP A 128 16.54 6.03 6.50
N LEU A 129 17.08 7.18 6.13
CA LEU A 129 16.42 8.47 6.28
C LEU A 129 16.17 9.11 4.89
N MET A 130 14.92 9.53 4.66
CA MET A 130 14.54 10.35 3.52
C MET A 130 14.18 11.76 3.99
N LYS A 131 14.81 12.75 3.37
CA LYS A 131 14.60 14.19 3.58
C LYS A 131 14.66 14.91 2.24
N LYS A 132 14.15 16.14 2.15
CA LYS A 132 14.44 17.05 1.02
C LYS A 132 15.90 17.49 1.08
N ASN A 133 16.48 17.67 -0.07
CA ASN A 133 17.79 18.32 -0.24
C ASN A 133 17.67 19.82 -0.04
#